data_be70b184f087ccbb76b64ad2a89c3153
#
_entry.id   be70b184f087ccbb76b64ad2a89c3153
#
_cell.length_a   1.000
_cell.length_b   1.000
_cell.length_c   1.000
_cell.angle_alpha   90.00
_cell.angle_beta   90.00
_cell.angle_gamma   90.00
#
_symmetry.space_group_name_H-M   'P 1'
#
loop_
_entity.id
_entity.type
_entity.pdbx_description
1 polymer ?
#
loop_
_entity_poly.entity_id
_entity_poly.type
_entity_poly.pdbx_seq_one_letter_code
_entity_poly.pdbx_strand_id
1 'polypeptide(L)'
;MKRIQKIGIYAVCFCLCVACSADSPFDDWGENGMDGGTNPGGSSGSSDASGTLLDFDVSWEDMADNSYVEIAETIITDKNDDEYDDFIENSSFASSIQIAFANGSATVTGSVSGVTVTTNGAHVTVNASVAGVEYVLSGSASNGSFKVYSDKKFKLTLAGVSLTNDSGAAINIQSGKRVFVEVKTETENYLADASSYSTVTGEDEKGCFFSEGQLIF
;
A
#
# COMPACT_ATOMS: atom_id res chain seq x y z
N MET A 1 18.53 -33.21 -3.50
CA MET A 1 17.85 -32.44 -4.55
C MET A 1 16.65 -31.73 -3.94
N LYS A 2 16.77 -30.46 -3.60
CA LYS A 2 15.64 -29.64 -3.11
C LYS A 2 14.94 -29.03 -4.32
N ARG A 3 13.66 -29.31 -4.49
CA ARG A 3 12.82 -28.67 -5.50
C ARG A 3 12.52 -27.24 -5.04
N ILE A 4 13.00 -26.27 -5.78
CA ILE A 4 12.63 -24.87 -5.65
C ILE A 4 11.26 -24.72 -6.33
N GLN A 5 10.23 -24.43 -5.55
CA GLN A 5 8.94 -24.01 -6.11
C GLN A 5 9.06 -22.56 -6.56
N LYS A 6 8.79 -22.33 -7.83
CA LYS A 6 8.68 -20.97 -8.38
C LYS A 6 7.38 -20.36 -7.87
N ILE A 7 7.49 -19.31 -7.08
CA ILE A 7 6.36 -18.52 -6.63
C ILE A 7 6.26 -17.35 -7.61
N GLY A 8 5.27 -17.42 -8.49
CA GLY A 8 4.88 -16.27 -9.31
C GLY A 8 4.04 -15.33 -8.47
N ILE A 9 4.59 -14.16 -8.13
CA ILE A 9 3.84 -13.11 -7.46
C ILE A 9 3.06 -12.35 -8.53
N TYR A 10 1.78 -12.67 -8.71
CA TYR A 10 0.86 -11.81 -9.44
C TYR A 10 0.25 -10.83 -8.45
N ALA A 11 0.93 -9.72 -8.18
CA ALA A 11 0.33 -8.59 -7.51
C ALA A 11 -0.48 -7.79 -8.53
N VAL A 12 -1.72 -8.17 -8.78
CA VAL A 12 -2.66 -7.31 -9.48
C VAL A 12 -3.26 -6.36 -8.46
N CYS A 13 -2.60 -5.22 -8.28
CA CYS A 13 -3.15 -4.13 -7.51
C CYS A 13 -4.15 -3.39 -8.41
N PHE A 14 -5.42 -3.80 -8.40
CA PHE A 14 -6.50 -2.99 -8.95
C PHE A 14 -6.89 -1.93 -7.92
N CYS A 15 -6.19 -0.81 -7.92
CA CYS A 15 -6.65 0.39 -7.26
C CYS A 15 -7.67 1.06 -8.19
N LEU A 16 -8.94 0.70 -8.07
CA LEU A 16 -10.03 1.49 -8.62
C LEU A 16 -10.28 2.67 -7.68
N CYS A 17 -9.53 3.74 -7.87
CA CYS A 17 -9.90 5.03 -7.34
C CYS A 17 -11.07 5.58 -8.18
N VAL A 18 -12.28 5.30 -7.78
CA VAL A 18 -13.47 6.00 -8.28
C VAL A 18 -13.83 7.06 -7.26
N ALA A 19 -13.73 8.27 -7.71
CA ALA A 19 -14.27 9.53 -7.22
C ALA A 19 -13.20 10.54 -6.79
N CYS A 20 -12.57 11.15 -7.77
CA CYS A 20 -12.27 12.56 -7.64
C CYS A 20 -13.49 13.31 -8.16
N SER A 21 -14.31 13.82 -7.26
CA SER A 21 -15.20 14.92 -7.54
C SER A 21 -14.33 16.13 -7.89
N ALA A 22 -14.45 16.58 -9.13
CA ALA A 22 -13.72 17.73 -9.61
C ALA A 22 -14.34 19.00 -9.01
N ASP A 23 -13.63 19.59 -8.06
CA ASP A 23 -13.65 21.04 -7.88
C ASP A 23 -12.23 21.53 -8.09
N SER A 24 -11.96 21.90 -9.32
CA SER A 24 -10.72 22.50 -9.73
C SER A 24 -10.79 24.01 -9.39
N PRO A 25 -9.87 24.55 -8.58
CA PRO A 25 -9.77 25.99 -8.35
C PRO A 25 -8.89 26.67 -9.40
N PHE A 26 -9.05 26.33 -10.69
CA PHE A 26 -8.32 26.95 -11.79
C PHE A 26 -9.21 27.47 -12.91
N ASP A 27 -10.38 28.02 -12.57
CA ASP A 27 -11.16 28.85 -13.48
C ASP A 27 -11.06 30.32 -13.05
N ASP A 28 -9.91 30.93 -13.28
CA ASP A 28 -9.80 32.37 -13.41
C ASP A 28 -8.61 32.76 -14.28
N TRP A 29 -8.74 32.58 -15.58
CA TRP A 29 -8.00 33.36 -16.55
C TRP A 29 -9.00 34.16 -17.36
N GLY A 30 -9.18 35.42 -16.92
CA GLY A 30 -10.02 36.37 -17.53
C GLY A 30 -9.80 36.50 -19.05
N GLU A 31 -10.91 36.46 -19.76
CA GLU A 31 -11.01 36.98 -21.10
C GLU A 31 -10.67 38.50 -21.09
N ASN A 32 -9.52 38.83 -21.68
CA ASN A 32 -9.31 40.15 -22.23
C ASN A 32 -9.04 39.99 -23.72
N GLY A 33 -10.06 40.30 -24.50
CA GLY A 33 -9.96 40.49 -25.91
C GLY A 33 -9.03 41.64 -26.26
N MET A 34 -8.36 41.51 -27.40
CA MET A 34 -7.88 42.57 -28.29
C MET A 34 -7.46 41.90 -29.59
N ASP A 35 -8.26 42.00 -30.57
CA ASP A 35 -8.21 43.00 -31.62
C ASP A 35 -7.05 42.74 -32.63
N GLY A 36 -7.50 42.75 -33.84
CA GLY A 36 -6.84 42.35 -35.08
C GLY A 36 -5.58 43.13 -35.41
N GLY A 37 -4.67 42.39 -36.02
CA GLY A 37 -3.45 42.95 -36.61
C GLY A 37 -2.96 42.06 -37.75
N THR A 38 -3.20 42.53 -38.93
CA THR A 38 -2.81 42.00 -40.23
C THR A 38 -1.34 41.63 -40.35
N ASN A 39 -1.09 40.46 -40.97
CA ASN A 39 0.21 40.03 -41.51
C ASN A 39 0.62 40.99 -42.66
N PRO A 40 1.91 41.26 -42.84
CA PRO A 40 2.59 40.66 -43.98
C PRO A 40 4.07 40.26 -43.76
N GLY A 41 4.39 39.10 -44.26
CA GLY A 41 5.56 38.87 -45.06
C GLY A 41 6.93 38.77 -44.42
N GLY A 42 7.56 37.61 -44.59
CA GLY A 42 8.94 37.61 -44.95
C GLY A 42 9.90 36.79 -44.09
N SER A 43 10.38 35.72 -44.73
CA SER A 43 11.76 35.25 -44.69
C SER A 43 12.18 34.28 -43.58
N SER A 44 12.26 33.05 -43.99
CA SER A 44 13.33 32.05 -43.74
C SER A 44 14.32 32.37 -42.60
N GLY A 45 14.23 31.57 -41.59
CA GLY A 45 15.27 31.33 -40.59
C GLY A 45 15.13 29.93 -40.07
N SER A 46 15.77 28.99 -40.77
CA SER A 46 16.00 27.64 -40.30
C SER A 46 16.80 27.72 -39.01
N SER A 47 16.20 27.33 -37.89
CA SER A 47 16.94 26.91 -36.72
C SER A 47 16.35 25.57 -36.31
N ASP A 48 17.05 24.53 -36.75
CA ASP A 48 16.89 23.17 -36.32
C ASP A 48 17.10 23.06 -34.80
N ALA A 49 16.04 23.26 -34.03
CA ALA A 49 15.96 22.68 -32.72
C ALA A 49 15.45 21.25 -32.90
N SER A 50 16.31 20.38 -33.43
CA SER A 50 16.13 18.93 -33.35
C SER A 50 16.25 18.55 -31.88
N GLY A 51 15.21 18.81 -31.10
CA GLY A 51 14.95 18.06 -29.90
C GLY A 51 14.69 16.63 -30.34
N THR A 52 15.69 15.78 -30.17
CA THR A 52 15.52 14.34 -30.34
C THR A 52 14.44 13.94 -29.34
N LEU A 53 13.20 13.87 -29.78
CA LEU A 53 12.21 13.05 -29.09
C LEU A 53 12.85 11.66 -29.09
N LEU A 54 13.19 11.19 -27.91
CA LEU A 54 13.54 9.79 -27.72
C LEU A 54 12.31 9.02 -28.17
N ASP A 55 12.36 8.54 -29.40
CA ASP A 55 11.37 7.63 -29.95
C ASP A 55 11.54 6.33 -29.17
N PHE A 56 10.74 6.14 -28.13
CA PHE A 56 10.61 4.87 -27.45
C PHE A 56 9.74 3.99 -28.34
N ASP A 57 10.28 3.56 -29.45
CA ASP A 57 9.71 2.48 -30.25
C ASP A 57 9.94 1.16 -29.49
N VAL A 58 9.25 1.02 -28.35
CA VAL A 58 9.17 -0.24 -27.63
C VAL A 58 8.10 -1.06 -28.32
N SER A 59 8.52 -1.92 -29.24
CA SER A 59 7.59 -2.87 -29.83
C SER A 59 7.06 -3.83 -28.76
N TRP A 60 5.80 -4.26 -28.88
CA TRP A 60 5.22 -5.28 -27.99
C TRP A 60 6.01 -6.59 -28.03
N GLU A 61 6.80 -6.82 -29.08
CA GLU A 61 7.67 -7.97 -29.25
C GLU A 61 8.91 -7.87 -28.37
N ASP A 62 9.42 -6.66 -28.10
CA ASP A 62 10.52 -6.44 -27.14
C ASP A 62 10.07 -6.64 -25.68
N MET A 63 8.77 -6.48 -25.41
CA MET A 63 8.21 -6.81 -24.09
C MET A 63 7.90 -8.30 -23.92
N ALA A 64 7.91 -9.09 -25.00
CA ALA A 64 7.69 -10.54 -24.96
C ALA A 64 8.96 -11.33 -24.63
N ASP A 65 10.13 -10.71 -24.73
CA ASP A 65 11.37 -11.31 -24.20
C ASP A 65 11.41 -11.12 -22.67
N ASN A 66 10.61 -11.94 -22.00
CA ASN A 66 10.58 -12.08 -20.55
C ASN A 66 11.86 -12.75 -20.02
N SER A 67 13.02 -12.27 -20.41
CA SER A 67 14.24 -12.51 -19.66
C SER A 67 14.18 -11.63 -18.41
N TYR A 68 13.37 -12.05 -17.42
CA TYR A 68 13.49 -11.54 -16.07
C TYR A 68 14.93 -11.83 -15.63
N VAL A 69 15.74 -10.79 -15.62
CA VAL A 69 16.95 -10.85 -14.81
C VAL A 69 16.44 -10.94 -13.38
N GLU A 70 16.40 -12.13 -12.83
CA GLU A 70 16.15 -12.34 -11.42
C GLU A 70 17.34 -11.67 -10.71
N ILE A 71 17.17 -10.40 -10.34
CA ILE A 71 18.12 -9.73 -9.46
C ILE A 71 17.88 -10.40 -8.13
N ALA A 72 18.74 -11.37 -7.83
CA ALA A 72 18.77 -11.96 -6.50
C ALA A 72 19.14 -10.82 -5.54
N GLU A 73 18.16 -10.32 -4.81
CA GLU A 73 18.42 -9.37 -3.74
C GLU A 73 19.40 -10.01 -2.76
N THR A 74 20.56 -9.39 -2.62
CA THR A 74 21.54 -9.86 -1.64
C THR A 74 21.05 -9.42 -0.27
N ILE A 75 20.67 -10.39 0.57
CA ILE A 75 20.27 -10.11 1.95
C ILE A 75 21.44 -9.46 2.68
N ILE A 76 21.20 -8.26 3.21
CA ILE A 76 22.16 -7.53 4.01
C ILE A 76 22.24 -8.21 5.38
N THR A 77 23.42 -8.70 5.74
CA THR A 77 23.66 -9.39 7.01
C THR A 77 24.43 -8.57 8.03
N ASP A 78 24.96 -7.40 7.63
CA ASP A 78 25.61 -6.47 8.55
C ASP A 78 24.57 -5.69 9.34
N LYS A 79 24.54 -5.89 10.65
CA LYS A 79 23.61 -5.22 11.57
C LYS A 79 23.81 -3.71 11.68
N ASN A 80 24.93 -3.18 11.19
CA ASN A 80 25.20 -1.74 11.18
C ASN A 80 24.73 -1.08 9.87
N ASP A 81 24.28 -1.87 8.91
CA ASP A 81 23.73 -1.35 7.68
C ASP A 81 22.31 -0.82 7.93
N ASP A 82 22.00 0.36 7.38
CA ASP A 82 20.70 1.01 7.57
C ASP A 82 19.55 0.20 6.97
N GLU A 83 19.82 -0.63 5.97
CA GLU A 83 18.84 -1.50 5.31
C GLU A 83 18.73 -2.89 5.94
N TYR A 84 19.56 -3.22 6.96
CA TYR A 84 19.53 -4.52 7.63
C TYR A 84 18.11 -4.92 8.08
N ASP A 85 17.38 -3.96 8.62
CA ASP A 85 16.04 -4.16 9.16
C ASP A 85 14.94 -4.23 8.08
N ASP A 86 15.28 -4.00 6.82
CA ASP A 86 14.34 -4.09 5.68
C ASP A 86 14.17 -5.54 5.20
N PHE A 87 15.08 -6.44 5.60
CA PHE A 87 15.00 -7.85 5.25
C PHE A 87 14.23 -8.63 6.31
N ILE A 88 13.18 -9.35 5.89
CA ILE A 88 12.35 -10.17 6.78
C ILE A 88 13.17 -11.30 7.43
N GLU A 89 14.21 -11.79 6.73
CA GLU A 89 15.14 -12.82 7.20
C GLU A 89 15.92 -12.37 8.44
N ASN A 90 16.10 -11.07 8.61
CA ASN A 90 16.75 -10.46 9.78
C ASN A 90 15.80 -10.22 10.95
N SER A 91 14.54 -10.63 10.80
CA SER A 91 13.50 -10.48 11.82
C SER A 91 12.88 -11.83 12.18
N SER A 92 12.32 -11.94 13.37
CA SER A 92 11.63 -13.15 13.82
C SER A 92 10.24 -12.81 14.34
N PHE A 93 9.23 -13.53 13.85
CA PHE A 93 7.82 -13.39 14.22
C PHE A 93 7.30 -14.74 14.74
N ALA A 94 7.79 -15.13 15.93
CA ALA A 94 7.50 -16.44 16.50
C ALA A 94 6.12 -16.55 17.15
N SER A 95 5.48 -15.41 17.42
CA SER A 95 4.15 -15.35 18.05
C SER A 95 3.12 -14.89 17.02
N SER A 96 1.96 -15.54 16.97
CA SER A 96 0.89 -15.20 16.01
C SER A 96 -0.44 -14.98 16.71
N ILE A 97 -1.17 -13.94 16.27
CA ILE A 97 -2.56 -13.68 16.64
C ILE A 97 -3.38 -13.68 15.36
N GLN A 98 -4.39 -14.53 15.29
CA GLN A 98 -5.27 -14.64 14.13
C GLN A 98 -6.55 -13.85 14.37
N ILE A 99 -6.97 -13.07 13.38
CA ILE A 99 -8.18 -12.28 13.40
C ILE A 99 -9.03 -12.69 12.20
N ALA A 100 -10.16 -13.33 12.49
CA ALA A 100 -11.12 -13.76 11.48
C ALA A 100 -12.33 -12.82 11.52
N PHE A 101 -12.53 -12.05 10.44
CA PHE A 101 -13.63 -11.11 10.30
C PHE A 101 -14.91 -11.80 9.82
N ALA A 102 -16.03 -11.34 10.33
CA ALA A 102 -17.37 -11.66 9.85
C ALA A 102 -18.22 -10.38 9.91
N ASN A 103 -19.37 -10.36 9.23
CA ASN A 103 -20.25 -9.20 9.29
C ASN A 103 -20.71 -8.95 10.73
N GLY A 104 -20.38 -7.77 11.25
CA GLY A 104 -20.71 -7.33 12.59
C GLY A 104 -19.89 -7.96 13.73
N SER A 105 -18.83 -8.73 13.43
CA SER A 105 -17.97 -9.33 14.47
C SER A 105 -16.57 -9.65 13.96
N ALA A 106 -15.63 -9.82 14.91
CA ALA A 106 -14.32 -10.39 14.65
C ALA A 106 -13.98 -11.42 15.73
N THR A 107 -13.43 -12.54 15.32
CA THR A 107 -12.95 -13.59 16.23
C THR A 107 -11.43 -13.51 16.32
N VAL A 108 -10.93 -13.39 17.56
CA VAL A 108 -9.49 -13.33 17.85
C VAL A 108 -9.04 -14.66 18.42
N THR A 109 -8.03 -15.27 17.83
CA THR A 109 -7.43 -16.52 18.29
C THR A 109 -5.94 -16.33 18.55
N GLY A 110 -5.47 -16.81 19.67
CA GLY A 110 -4.11 -16.58 20.18
C GLY A 110 -4.06 -15.40 21.14
N SER A 111 -3.01 -15.40 21.95
CA SER A 111 -2.70 -14.33 22.88
C SER A 111 -1.21 -14.21 23.07
N VAL A 112 -0.71 -12.98 23.18
CA VAL A 112 0.71 -12.68 23.37
C VAL A 112 0.83 -11.70 24.53
N SER A 113 1.69 -11.99 25.47
CA SER A 113 1.95 -11.07 26.60
C SER A 113 2.46 -9.73 26.06
N GLY A 114 1.88 -8.62 26.51
CA GLY A 114 2.19 -7.28 26.02
C GLY A 114 1.41 -6.88 24.76
N VAL A 115 0.44 -7.69 24.32
CA VAL A 115 -0.52 -7.36 23.28
C VAL A 115 -1.93 -7.39 23.85
N THR A 116 -2.68 -6.33 23.61
CA THR A 116 -4.11 -6.24 23.93
C THR A 116 -4.88 -6.08 22.63
N VAL A 117 -5.84 -6.96 22.39
CA VAL A 117 -6.75 -6.87 21.24
C VAL A 117 -8.15 -6.55 21.74
N THR A 118 -8.74 -5.50 21.23
CA THR A 118 -10.10 -5.07 21.54
C THR A 118 -10.96 -5.14 20.29
N THR A 119 -12.16 -5.67 20.40
CA THR A 119 -13.12 -5.76 19.29
C THR A 119 -14.38 -4.97 19.61
N ASN A 120 -14.85 -4.22 18.62
CA ASN A 120 -16.16 -3.57 18.65
C ASN A 120 -16.87 -3.94 17.34
N GLY A 121 -17.70 -4.96 17.39
CA GLY A 121 -18.20 -5.58 16.17
C GLY A 121 -17.04 -6.16 15.33
N ALA A 122 -16.96 -5.77 14.06
CA ALA A 122 -15.86 -6.12 13.17
C ALA A 122 -14.72 -5.08 13.17
N HIS A 123 -14.74 -4.10 14.05
CA HIS A 123 -13.63 -3.17 14.24
C HIS A 123 -12.67 -3.70 15.29
N VAL A 124 -11.44 -3.96 14.91
CA VAL A 124 -10.40 -4.54 15.77
C VAL A 124 -9.32 -3.51 16.03
N THR A 125 -8.99 -3.31 17.30
CA THR A 125 -7.88 -2.44 17.73
C THR A 125 -6.87 -3.25 18.52
N VAL A 126 -5.61 -3.15 18.10
CA VAL A 126 -4.47 -3.80 18.74
C VAL A 126 -3.59 -2.74 19.40
N ASN A 127 -3.21 -2.98 20.66
CA ASN A 127 -2.18 -2.24 21.36
C ASN A 127 -1.05 -3.20 21.70
N ALA A 128 0.16 -2.98 21.15
CA ALA A 128 1.28 -3.90 21.31
C ALA A 128 2.53 -3.16 21.78
N SER A 129 3.14 -3.68 22.85
CA SER A 129 4.39 -3.17 23.43
C SER A 129 5.56 -4.14 23.24
N VAL A 130 5.35 -5.26 22.53
CA VAL A 130 6.35 -6.32 22.29
C VAL A 130 6.61 -6.52 20.82
N ALA A 131 7.82 -6.91 20.47
CA ALA A 131 8.23 -7.25 19.11
C ALA A 131 7.95 -8.74 18.79
N GLY A 132 8.12 -9.11 17.52
CA GLY A 132 8.06 -10.49 17.08
C GLY A 132 6.66 -11.07 16.97
N VAL A 133 5.66 -10.23 16.82
CA VAL A 133 4.25 -10.64 16.67
C VAL A 133 3.85 -10.59 15.20
N GLU A 134 3.16 -11.63 14.75
CA GLU A 134 2.47 -11.68 13.47
C GLU A 134 0.96 -11.56 13.70
N TYR A 135 0.31 -10.69 12.94
CA TYR A 135 -1.15 -10.58 12.88
C TYR A 135 -1.63 -11.16 11.56
N VAL A 136 -2.47 -12.19 11.62
CA VAL A 136 -3.02 -12.84 10.42
C VAL A 136 -4.47 -12.45 10.26
N LEU A 137 -4.80 -11.75 9.17
CA LEU A 137 -6.14 -11.27 8.88
C LEU A 137 -6.81 -12.17 7.85
N SER A 138 -8.06 -12.56 8.12
CA SER A 138 -8.86 -13.39 7.22
C SER A 138 -10.35 -13.08 7.34
N GLY A 139 -11.17 -13.61 6.43
CA GLY A 139 -12.61 -13.47 6.45
C GLY A 139 -13.10 -12.14 5.89
N SER A 140 -14.39 -11.81 6.08
CA SER A 140 -15.02 -10.68 5.40
C SER A 140 -15.94 -9.89 6.32
N ALA A 141 -15.86 -8.56 6.26
CA ALA A 141 -16.79 -7.64 6.89
C ALA A 141 -17.11 -6.46 6.00
N SER A 142 -18.39 -6.16 5.81
CA SER A 142 -18.87 -5.01 5.04
C SER A 142 -18.77 -3.68 5.79
N ASN A 143 -18.56 -3.72 7.10
CA ASN A 143 -18.17 -2.59 7.93
C ASN A 143 -17.28 -3.09 9.06
N GLY A 144 -15.96 -2.98 8.87
CA GLY A 144 -14.95 -3.46 9.79
C GLY A 144 -13.60 -2.83 9.49
N SER A 145 -12.71 -2.89 10.48
CA SER A 145 -11.36 -2.33 10.35
C SER A 145 -10.36 -3.06 11.23
N PHE A 146 -9.10 -2.94 10.87
CA PHE A 146 -7.97 -3.38 11.67
C PHE A 146 -7.06 -2.19 11.97
N LYS A 147 -6.93 -1.83 13.24
CA LYS A 147 -6.08 -0.74 13.70
C LYS A 147 -5.01 -1.26 14.66
N VAL A 148 -3.76 -0.80 14.50
CA VAL A 148 -2.65 -1.19 15.37
C VAL A 148 -1.94 0.05 15.91
N TYR A 149 -1.74 0.06 17.23
CA TYR A 149 -0.82 0.95 17.92
C TYR A 149 0.38 0.14 18.40
N SER A 150 1.58 0.46 17.94
CA SER A 150 2.80 -0.23 18.33
C SER A 150 4.02 0.67 18.19
N ASP A 151 4.97 0.50 19.08
CA ASP A 151 6.33 1.06 18.95
C ASP A 151 7.37 0.00 18.54
N LYS A 152 6.91 -1.17 18.09
CA LYS A 152 7.72 -2.33 17.69
C LYS A 152 7.44 -2.76 16.27
N LYS A 153 8.44 -3.38 15.63
CA LYS A 153 8.27 -4.09 14.37
C LYS A 153 7.32 -5.27 14.54
N PHE A 154 6.46 -5.48 13.56
CA PHE A 154 5.57 -6.63 13.51
C PHE A 154 5.34 -7.08 12.07
N LYS A 155 4.71 -8.23 11.90
CA LYS A 155 4.30 -8.77 10.61
C LYS A 155 2.79 -8.75 10.50
N LEU A 156 2.29 -8.36 9.34
CA LEU A 156 0.88 -8.39 8.98
C LEU A 156 0.70 -9.34 7.80
N THR A 157 -0.05 -10.41 7.99
CA THR A 157 -0.34 -11.38 6.94
C THR A 157 -1.79 -11.24 6.49
N LEU A 158 -2.00 -10.96 5.21
CA LEU A 158 -3.31 -10.92 4.56
C LEU A 158 -3.62 -12.31 4.00
N ALA A 159 -4.55 -13.02 4.63
CA ALA A 159 -4.87 -14.41 4.35
C ALA A 159 -6.32 -14.59 3.87
N GLY A 160 -6.69 -13.87 2.82
CA GLY A 160 -8.05 -13.87 2.29
C GLY A 160 -8.96 -12.96 3.12
N VAL A 161 -8.52 -11.73 3.38
CA VAL A 161 -9.28 -10.73 4.11
C VAL A 161 -10.01 -9.80 3.14
N SER A 162 -11.30 -9.55 3.42
CA SER A 162 -12.13 -8.57 2.70
C SER A 162 -12.75 -7.61 3.70
N LEU A 163 -12.26 -6.39 3.74
CA LEU A 163 -12.72 -5.35 4.67
C LEU A 163 -13.19 -4.11 3.90
N THR A 164 -14.37 -3.64 4.27
CA THR A 164 -14.83 -2.27 3.97
C THR A 164 -15.00 -1.55 5.30
N ASN A 165 -14.52 -0.31 5.40
CA ASN A 165 -14.73 0.53 6.57
C ASN A 165 -15.50 1.79 6.16
N ASP A 166 -16.70 1.96 6.70
CA ASP A 166 -17.59 3.07 6.35
C ASP A 166 -17.19 4.42 7.00
N SER A 167 -16.14 4.42 7.84
CA SER A 167 -15.75 5.60 8.62
C SER A 167 -14.26 5.93 8.63
N GLY A 168 -13.44 5.21 7.87
CA GLY A 168 -12.01 5.44 7.82
C GLY A 168 -11.24 4.39 7.00
N ALA A 169 -9.96 4.22 7.27
CA ALA A 169 -9.12 3.20 6.67
C ALA A 169 -9.59 1.79 7.03
N ALA A 170 -9.53 0.85 6.09
CA ALA A 170 -9.77 -0.57 6.38
C ALA A 170 -8.63 -1.15 7.24
N ILE A 171 -7.39 -0.76 6.96
CA ILE A 171 -6.21 -1.06 7.78
C ILE A 171 -5.51 0.25 8.14
N ASN A 172 -5.34 0.48 9.45
CA ASN A 172 -4.70 1.67 9.99
C ASN A 172 -3.57 1.28 10.95
N ILE A 173 -2.34 1.57 10.58
CA ILE A 173 -1.15 1.26 11.35
C ILE A 173 -0.57 2.54 11.93
N GLN A 174 -0.82 2.75 13.22
CA GLN A 174 -0.29 3.84 14.03
C GLN A 174 1.03 3.38 14.69
N SER A 175 2.07 3.25 13.85
CA SER A 175 3.39 2.81 14.23
C SER A 175 4.44 3.44 13.33
N GLY A 176 5.41 4.12 13.92
CA GLY A 176 6.57 4.66 13.18
C GLY A 176 7.66 3.60 12.91
N LYS A 177 7.36 2.31 13.11
CA LYS A 177 8.30 1.20 12.87
C LYS A 177 8.00 0.48 11.57
N ARG A 178 8.98 -0.29 11.09
CA ARG A 178 8.81 -1.15 9.92
C ARG A 178 7.75 -2.22 10.16
N VAL A 179 6.89 -2.42 9.17
CA VAL A 179 5.87 -3.45 9.18
C VAL A 179 6.04 -4.30 7.94
N PHE A 180 6.29 -5.59 8.14
CA PHE A 180 6.36 -6.57 7.07
C PHE A 180 4.95 -7.01 6.69
N VAL A 181 4.60 -6.83 5.43
CA VAL A 181 3.29 -7.21 4.90
C VAL A 181 3.44 -8.42 3.99
N GLU A 182 2.80 -9.51 4.36
CA GLU A 182 2.71 -10.71 3.53
C GLU A 182 1.31 -10.87 2.97
N VAL A 183 1.20 -11.05 1.66
CA VAL A 183 -0.01 -11.53 1.01
C VAL A 183 0.12 -13.03 0.83
N LYS A 184 -0.72 -13.80 1.54
CA LYS A 184 -0.65 -15.24 1.51
C LYS A 184 -0.96 -15.78 0.11
N THR A 185 -0.13 -16.71 -0.36
CA THR A 185 -0.31 -17.36 -1.66
C THR A 185 -1.70 -17.96 -1.81
N GLU A 186 -2.26 -17.89 -3.02
CA GLU A 186 -3.58 -18.41 -3.36
C GLU A 186 -4.74 -17.80 -2.56
N THR A 187 -4.58 -16.55 -2.09
CA THR A 187 -5.67 -15.79 -1.46
C THR A 187 -5.96 -14.51 -2.20
N GLU A 188 -7.24 -14.12 -2.21
CA GLU A 188 -7.68 -12.82 -2.68
C GLU A 188 -7.96 -11.93 -1.46
N ASN A 189 -7.47 -10.69 -1.50
CA ASN A 189 -7.68 -9.72 -0.45
C ASN A 189 -8.33 -8.47 -1.03
N TYR A 190 -9.34 -7.94 -0.35
CA TYR A 190 -10.06 -6.75 -0.75
C TYR A 190 -10.14 -5.76 0.40
N LEU A 191 -9.74 -4.53 0.15
CA LEU A 191 -9.81 -3.46 1.13
C LEU A 191 -10.52 -2.26 0.50
N ALA A 192 -11.46 -1.67 1.23
CA ALA A 192 -12.16 -0.46 0.85
C ALA A 192 -12.32 0.45 2.06
N ASP A 193 -12.25 1.74 1.84
CA ASP A 193 -12.37 2.78 2.85
C ASP A 193 -13.61 3.66 2.65
N ALA A 194 -13.84 4.55 3.58
CA ALA A 194 -14.89 5.54 3.51
C ALA A 194 -14.53 6.67 2.52
N SER A 195 -15.55 7.29 1.95
CA SER A 195 -15.40 8.54 1.19
C SER A 195 -15.04 9.75 2.07
N SER A 196 -15.26 9.63 3.38
CA SER A 196 -14.86 10.62 4.39
C SER A 196 -14.43 9.91 5.66
N TYR A 197 -13.39 10.42 6.31
CA TYR A 197 -12.80 9.79 7.47
C TYR A 197 -13.26 10.43 8.77
N SER A 198 -13.59 9.61 9.76
CA SER A 198 -13.77 10.05 11.13
C SER A 198 -12.39 10.25 11.76
N THR A 199 -11.99 11.51 11.89
CA THR A 199 -10.65 11.83 12.42
C THR A 199 -10.54 11.57 13.92
N VAL A 200 -9.45 10.95 14.34
CA VAL A 200 -9.02 10.86 15.72
C VAL A 200 -7.93 11.92 15.95
N THR A 201 -8.05 12.70 17.02
CA THR A 201 -7.07 13.75 17.30
C THR A 201 -5.67 13.16 17.47
N GLY A 202 -4.71 13.64 16.67
CA GLY A 202 -3.33 13.19 16.68
C GLY A 202 -3.04 12.00 15.76
N GLU A 203 -4.02 11.53 15.00
CA GLU A 203 -3.86 10.53 13.96
C GLU A 203 -4.06 11.13 12.58
N ASP A 204 -3.31 10.64 11.62
CA ASP A 204 -3.49 10.90 10.21
C ASP A 204 -3.96 9.61 9.53
N GLU A 205 -5.00 9.69 8.71
CA GLU A 205 -5.53 8.59 7.92
C GLU A 205 -5.79 9.13 6.52
N LYS A 206 -5.12 8.62 5.50
CA LYS A 206 -5.20 9.16 4.13
C LYS A 206 -5.39 8.09 3.07
N GLY A 207 -5.69 6.86 3.45
CA GLY A 207 -5.83 5.77 2.50
C GLY A 207 -6.44 4.54 3.12
N CYS A 208 -6.92 3.67 2.25
CA CYS A 208 -7.56 2.41 2.61
C CYS A 208 -6.65 1.50 3.46
N PHE A 209 -5.37 1.46 3.12
CA PHE A 209 -4.31 0.86 3.89
C PHE A 209 -3.32 1.98 4.26
N PHE A 210 -3.42 2.46 5.48
CA PHE A 210 -2.62 3.56 6.00
C PHE A 210 -1.58 3.06 7.01
N SER A 211 -0.38 3.64 6.97
CA SER A 211 0.69 3.40 7.94
C SER A 211 1.50 4.68 8.16
N GLU A 212 1.77 5.00 9.43
CA GLU A 212 2.73 6.05 9.81
C GLU A 212 4.17 5.65 9.52
N GLY A 213 4.48 4.36 9.53
CA GLY A 213 5.80 3.82 9.29
C GLY A 213 5.95 3.17 7.93
N GLN A 214 7.16 2.67 7.68
CA GLN A 214 7.52 1.97 6.45
C GLN A 214 6.78 0.63 6.35
N LEU A 215 6.20 0.37 5.18
CA LEU A 215 5.66 -0.94 4.80
C LEU A 215 6.66 -1.66 3.88
N ILE A 216 6.90 -2.94 4.14
CA ILE A 216 7.76 -3.83 3.35
C ILE A 216 6.90 -5.01 2.92
N PHE A 217 6.80 -5.23 1.60
CA PHE A 217 5.96 -6.26 0.97
C PHE A 217 6.79 -7.41 0.43
#